data_f24f151d8b7e8f68de558d3001c81eca
#
_entry.id   f24f151d8b7e8f68de558d3001c81eca
#
_cell.length_a   1.000
_cell.length_b   1.000
_cell.length_c   1.000
_cell.angle_alpha   90.00
_cell.angle_beta   90.00
_cell.angle_gamma   90.00
#
_symmetry.space_group_name_H-M   'P 1'
#
loop_
_entity.id
_entity.type
_entity.pdbx_description
1 polymer ?
#
loop_
_entity_poly.entity_id
_entity_poly.type
_entity_poly.pdbx_seq_one_letter_code
_entity_poly.pdbx_strand_id
1 'polypeptide(L)'
;MEISRNLQELLRALPLARIEGEGQVMVRGLAYHSAHVQPGFLFFCLEGNKRDGHDFIPQAVEAGAVAIVLEKDREVRGAVKIVVPSVRNALSIISQQFFDSPAAHLRFPGEF
;
A
#
# COMPACT_ATOMS: atom_id res chain seq x y z
N MET A 1 18.16 -9.85 1.88
CA MET A 1 17.02 -10.77 1.83
C MET A 1 15.75 -10.01 1.54
N GLU A 2 15.04 -10.42 0.50
CA GLU A 2 13.78 -9.78 0.18
C GLU A 2 12.67 -10.25 1.10
N ILE A 3 11.85 -9.31 1.54
CA ILE A 3 10.64 -9.61 2.27
C ILE A 3 9.50 -9.52 1.27
N SER A 4 8.64 -10.51 1.25
CA SER A 4 7.39 -10.41 0.52
C SER A 4 6.28 -11.04 1.33
N ARG A 5 5.09 -10.46 1.22
CA ARG A 5 3.91 -10.90 1.97
C ARG A 5 2.73 -11.00 1.02
N ASN A 6 1.89 -11.98 1.26
CA ASN A 6 0.64 -12.10 0.52
C ASN A 6 -0.29 -10.95 0.93
N LEU A 7 -0.87 -10.28 -0.05
CA LEU A 7 -1.77 -9.15 0.21
C LEU A 7 -2.92 -9.51 1.15
N GLN A 8 -3.50 -10.70 0.98
CA GLN A 8 -4.60 -11.12 1.85
C GLN A 8 -4.18 -11.21 3.32
N GLU A 9 -2.95 -11.65 3.57
CA GLU A 9 -2.45 -11.70 4.94
C GLU A 9 -2.33 -10.29 5.53
N LEU A 10 -1.85 -9.35 4.73
CA LEU A 10 -1.73 -7.96 5.18
C LEU A 10 -3.08 -7.34 5.50
N LEU A 11 -4.11 -7.73 4.78
CA LEU A 11 -5.44 -7.16 4.94
C LEU A 11 -6.28 -7.80 6.04
N ARG A 12 -5.81 -8.88 6.63
CA ARG A 12 -6.54 -9.53 7.73
C ARG A 12 -6.76 -8.62 8.91
N ALA A 13 -5.85 -7.70 9.14
CA ALA A 13 -5.96 -6.74 10.24
C ALA A 13 -6.82 -5.53 9.90
N LEU A 14 -7.40 -5.49 8.69
CA LEU A 14 -8.23 -4.40 8.22
C LEU A 14 -9.60 -4.92 7.81
N PRO A 15 -10.48 -5.24 8.77
CA PRO A 15 -11.77 -5.85 8.44
C PRO A 15 -12.71 -4.94 7.63
N LEU A 16 -12.47 -3.63 7.67
CA LEU A 16 -13.29 -2.69 6.92
C LEU A 16 -12.75 -2.38 5.53
N ALA A 17 -11.64 -2.98 5.15
CA ALA A 17 -11.07 -2.79 3.81
C ALA A 17 -11.95 -3.46 2.76
N ARG A 18 -12.21 -2.73 1.68
CA ARG A 18 -12.98 -3.24 0.56
C ARG A 18 -12.02 -3.48 -0.60
N ILE A 19 -11.90 -4.74 -1.03
CA ILE A 19 -10.94 -5.14 -2.04
C ILE A 19 -11.65 -5.34 -3.37
N GLU A 20 -11.11 -4.72 -4.42
CA GLU A 20 -11.57 -4.92 -5.78
C GLU A 20 -10.40 -5.39 -6.62
N GLY A 21 -10.46 -6.63 -7.08
CA GLY A 21 -9.42 -7.25 -7.87
C GLY A 21 -8.87 -8.51 -7.23
N GLU A 22 -7.74 -8.98 -7.77
CA GLU A 22 -7.12 -10.21 -7.33
C GLU A 22 -6.36 -10.03 -6.03
N GLY A 23 -6.86 -10.64 -4.95
CA GLY A 23 -6.23 -10.55 -3.64
C GLY A 23 -5.02 -11.44 -3.44
N GLN A 24 -4.72 -12.31 -4.39
CA GLN A 24 -3.65 -13.30 -4.28
C GLN A 24 -2.34 -12.78 -4.87
N VAL A 25 -1.99 -11.55 -4.57
CA VAL A 25 -0.74 -10.98 -5.06
C VAL A 25 0.28 -10.88 -3.93
N MET A 26 1.55 -10.99 -4.29
CA MET A 26 2.63 -10.82 -3.34
C MET A 26 3.08 -9.37 -3.32
N VAL A 27 3.16 -8.81 -2.13
CA VAL A 27 3.62 -7.44 -1.91
C VAL A 27 5.09 -7.50 -1.50
N ARG A 28 5.94 -6.83 -2.26
CA ARG A 28 7.39 -6.85 -2.06
C ARG A 28 7.91 -5.64 -1.32
N GLY A 29 7.10 -4.62 -1.18
CA GLY A 29 7.48 -3.41 -0.48
C GLY A 29 6.30 -2.47 -0.35
N LEU A 30 6.49 -1.43 0.43
CA LEU A 30 5.47 -0.43 0.72
C LEU A 30 5.99 0.95 0.34
N ALA A 31 5.12 1.80 -0.19
CA ALA A 31 5.47 3.17 -0.48
C ALA A 31 4.25 4.07 -0.34
N TYR A 32 4.46 5.30 0.06
CA TYR A 32 3.41 6.32 0.08
C TYR A 32 3.79 7.56 -0.74
N HIS A 33 4.91 7.46 -1.45
CA HIS A 33 5.34 8.47 -2.40
C HIS A 33 5.55 7.78 -3.74
N SER A 34 4.94 8.30 -4.80
CA SER A 34 4.99 7.63 -6.11
C SER A 34 6.41 7.42 -6.61
N ALA A 35 7.34 8.31 -6.26
CA ALA A 35 8.73 8.20 -6.67
C ALA A 35 9.45 7.01 -6.02
N HIS A 36 8.92 6.45 -4.94
CA HIS A 36 9.53 5.32 -4.23
C HIS A 36 8.91 3.97 -4.63
N VAL A 37 7.91 3.98 -5.47
CA VAL A 37 7.27 2.74 -5.91
C VAL A 37 8.20 1.97 -6.84
N GLN A 38 8.30 0.68 -6.57
CA GLN A 38 9.04 -0.27 -7.42
C GLN A 38 8.09 -1.43 -7.75
N PRO A 39 8.46 -2.26 -8.73
CA PRO A 39 7.61 -3.40 -9.09
C PRO A 39 7.29 -4.28 -7.87
N GLY A 40 6.02 -4.60 -7.71
CA GLY A 40 5.56 -5.41 -6.59
C GLY A 40 5.18 -4.64 -5.34
N PHE A 41 5.25 -3.32 -5.38
CA PHE A 41 4.94 -2.52 -4.19
C PHE A 41 3.44 -2.29 -3.99
N LEU A 42 3.10 -2.04 -2.74
CA LEU A 42 1.78 -1.56 -2.32
C LEU A 42 1.90 -0.05 -2.12
N PHE A 43 1.07 0.70 -2.81
CA PHE A 43 1.10 2.16 -2.72
C PHE A 43 -0.05 2.69 -1.87
N PHE A 44 0.28 3.59 -0.94
CA PHE A 44 -0.70 4.21 -0.04
C PHE A 44 -0.97 5.64 -0.48
N CYS A 45 -2.23 5.96 -0.74
CA CYS A 45 -2.65 7.29 -1.16
C CYS A 45 -2.85 8.19 0.05
N LEU A 46 -1.79 8.83 0.50
CA LEU A 46 -1.88 9.78 1.62
C LEU A 46 -2.24 11.16 1.11
N GLU A 47 -3.16 11.81 1.81
CA GLU A 47 -3.54 13.18 1.52
C GLU A 47 -2.65 14.11 2.33
N GLY A 48 -1.91 14.95 1.64
CA GLY A 48 -1.05 15.95 2.27
C GLY A 48 -1.58 17.36 2.09
N ASN A 49 -0.84 18.33 2.59
CA ASN A 49 -1.26 19.75 2.52
C ASN A 49 -1.29 20.29 1.10
N LYS A 50 -0.33 19.90 0.28
CA LYS A 50 -0.20 20.42 -1.09
C LYS A 50 -0.50 19.38 -2.15
N ARG A 51 -0.45 18.11 -1.81
CA ARG A 51 -0.63 17.02 -2.76
C ARG A 51 -1.50 15.95 -2.14
N ASP A 52 -2.29 15.33 -2.99
CA ASP A 52 -3.11 14.20 -2.62
C ASP A 52 -2.54 12.98 -3.33
N GLY A 53 -2.13 11.96 -2.56
CA GLY A 53 -1.60 10.73 -3.12
C GLY A 53 -2.56 10.05 -4.09
N HIS A 54 -3.86 10.29 -3.95
CA HIS A 54 -4.84 9.74 -4.88
C HIS A 54 -4.63 10.23 -6.32
N ASP A 55 -4.02 11.40 -6.50
CA ASP A 55 -3.76 11.94 -7.82
C ASP A 55 -2.55 11.27 -8.49
N PHE A 56 -1.81 10.45 -7.75
CA PHE A 56 -0.62 9.77 -8.24
C PHE A 56 -0.83 8.29 -8.50
N ILE A 57 -2.06 7.82 -8.47
CA ILE A 57 -2.36 6.41 -8.71
C ILE A 57 -1.83 5.92 -10.07
N PRO A 58 -2.03 6.65 -11.18
CA PRO A 58 -1.51 6.17 -12.47
C PRO A 58 0.01 6.04 -12.48
N GLN A 59 0.71 6.98 -11.85
CA GLN A 59 2.17 6.93 -11.78
C GLN A 59 2.64 5.74 -10.95
N ALA A 60 1.96 5.46 -9.85
CA ALA A 60 2.31 4.33 -9.00
C ALA A 60 2.11 3.00 -9.73
N VAL A 61 1.00 2.86 -10.43
CA VAL A 61 0.73 1.65 -11.21
C VAL A 61 1.77 1.49 -12.32
N GLU A 62 2.10 2.58 -13.00
CA GLU A 62 3.10 2.55 -14.06
C GLU A 62 4.48 2.17 -13.51
N ALA A 63 4.79 2.55 -12.29
CA ALA A 63 6.05 2.19 -11.64
C ALA A 63 6.07 0.75 -11.12
N GLY A 64 4.94 0.04 -11.19
CA GLY A 64 4.89 -1.37 -10.87
C GLY A 64 4.12 -1.72 -9.59
N ALA A 65 3.37 -0.78 -9.03
CA ALA A 65 2.55 -1.08 -7.86
C ALA A 65 1.54 -2.18 -8.21
N VAL A 66 1.45 -3.19 -7.35
CA VAL A 66 0.51 -4.30 -7.56
C VAL A 66 -0.83 -4.06 -6.86
N ALA A 67 -0.85 -3.14 -5.91
CA ALA A 67 -2.07 -2.80 -5.18
C ALA A 67 -2.00 -1.35 -4.70
N ILE A 68 -3.17 -0.73 -4.58
CA ILE A 68 -3.31 0.66 -4.18
C ILE A 68 -4.27 0.72 -2.99
N VAL A 69 -3.85 1.37 -1.91
CA VAL A 69 -4.71 1.63 -0.74
C VAL A 69 -5.17 3.08 -0.79
N LEU A 70 -6.47 3.29 -0.77
CA LEU A 70 -7.04 4.64 -0.91
C LEU A 70 -8.26 4.82 -0.01
N GLU A 71 -8.55 6.08 0.32
CA GLU A 71 -9.75 6.47 1.07
C GLU A 71 -10.84 6.97 0.14
N LYS A 72 -10.44 7.73 -0.86
CA LYS A 72 -11.35 8.28 -1.85
C LYS A 72 -11.52 7.26 -2.96
N ASP A 73 -12.75 6.92 -3.27
CA ASP A 73 -13.03 5.91 -4.28
C ASP A 73 -12.67 6.47 -5.67
N ARG A 74 -11.51 6.07 -6.15
CA ARG A 74 -11.01 6.44 -7.47
C ARG A 74 -10.84 5.18 -8.31
N GLU A 75 -10.88 5.35 -9.61
CA GLU A 75 -10.62 4.24 -10.52
C GLU A 75 -9.15 3.82 -10.42
N VAL A 76 -8.92 2.52 -10.33
CA VAL A 76 -7.58 1.95 -10.35
C VAL A 76 -7.53 0.92 -11.46
N ARG A 77 -6.61 1.11 -12.41
CA ARG A 77 -6.42 0.18 -13.52
C ARG A 77 -5.03 -0.42 -13.43
N GLY A 78 -4.96 -1.73 -13.53
CA GLY A 78 -3.69 -2.44 -13.55
C GLY A 78 -3.15 -2.82 -12.18
N ALA A 79 -3.93 -2.63 -11.13
CA ALA A 79 -3.55 -3.01 -9.78
C ALA A 79 -4.81 -3.32 -8.96
N VAL A 80 -4.62 -4.01 -7.84
CA VAL A 80 -5.71 -4.29 -6.92
C VAL A 80 -6.09 -3.00 -6.20
N LYS A 81 -7.38 -2.75 -6.07
CA LYS A 81 -7.89 -1.57 -5.40
C LYS A 81 -8.36 -1.93 -3.99
N ILE A 82 -7.89 -1.20 -3.00
CA ILE A 82 -8.23 -1.44 -1.60
C ILE A 82 -8.72 -0.14 -0.98
N VAL A 83 -10.03 -0.06 -0.77
CA VAL A 83 -10.64 1.14 -0.19
C VAL A 83 -10.76 0.95 1.31
N VAL A 84 -10.24 1.90 2.07
CA VAL A 84 -10.21 1.86 3.53
C VAL A 84 -10.77 3.15 4.12
N PRO A 85 -11.25 3.11 5.37
CA PRO A 85 -11.73 4.33 6.03
C PRO A 85 -10.62 5.34 6.33
N SER A 86 -9.39 4.87 6.54
CA SER A 86 -8.25 5.73 6.83
C SER A 86 -6.99 5.10 6.26
N VAL A 87 -6.37 5.76 5.30
CA VAL A 87 -5.12 5.28 4.72
C VAL A 87 -3.99 5.35 5.75
N ARG A 88 -3.97 6.39 6.59
CA ARG A 88 -2.94 6.51 7.62
C ARG A 88 -3.01 5.35 8.61
N ASN A 89 -4.21 4.99 9.03
CA ASN A 89 -4.39 3.85 9.91
C ASN A 89 -4.00 2.55 9.20
N ALA A 90 -4.41 2.39 7.95
CA ALA A 90 -4.06 1.22 7.16
C ALA A 90 -2.55 1.11 6.97
N LEU A 91 -1.87 2.22 6.71
CA LEU A 91 -0.41 2.24 6.57
C LEU A 91 0.27 1.73 7.84
N SER A 92 -0.18 2.21 9.01
CA SER A 92 0.38 1.78 10.29
C SER A 92 0.18 0.28 10.51
N ILE A 93 -1.02 -0.21 10.28
CA ILE A 93 -1.36 -1.62 10.52
C ILE A 93 -0.65 -2.53 9.51
N ILE A 94 -0.71 -2.18 8.23
CA ILE A 94 -0.10 -2.99 7.18
C ILE A 94 1.42 -3.04 7.34
N SER A 95 2.04 -1.91 7.71
CA SER A 95 3.49 -1.89 7.89
C SER A 95 3.91 -2.84 9.00
N GLN A 96 3.15 -2.91 10.09
CA GLN A 96 3.44 -3.84 11.17
C GLN A 96 3.34 -5.28 10.68
N GLN A 97 2.32 -5.59 9.90
CA GLN A 97 2.13 -6.93 9.36
C GLN A 97 3.21 -7.29 8.34
N PHE A 98 3.55 -6.34 7.48
CA PHE A 98 4.54 -6.57 6.44
C PHE A 98 5.90 -6.89 7.03
N PHE A 99 6.26 -6.15 8.06
CA PHE A 99 7.55 -6.29 8.71
C PHE A 99 7.44 -7.11 10.00
N ASP A 100 6.52 -8.01 10.09
CA ASP A 100 6.29 -8.81 11.29
C ASP A 100 7.50 -9.70 11.58
N SER A 101 8.45 -9.10 12.27
CA SER A 101 9.66 -9.76 12.69
C SER A 101 10.17 -9.03 13.93
N PRO A 102 10.47 -9.73 15.02
CA PRO A 102 10.97 -9.07 16.22
C PRO A 102 12.30 -8.36 16.01
N ALA A 103 13.04 -8.74 14.98
CA ALA A 103 14.30 -8.08 14.66
C ALA A 103 14.11 -6.87 13.75
N ALA A 104 12.95 -6.72 13.18
CA ALA A 104 12.71 -5.66 12.23
C ALA A 104 12.15 -4.45 12.93
N HIS A 105 13.04 -3.62 13.40
CA HIS A 105 12.64 -2.30 13.84
C HIS A 105 12.52 -1.44 12.63
N LEU A 106 11.35 -1.22 12.26
CA LEU A 106 10.97 -0.87 10.97
C LEU A 106 11.16 0.54 10.61
N ARG A 107 11.83 0.69 9.51
CA ARG A 107 11.94 1.98 8.90
C ARG A 107 11.45 1.87 7.50
N PHE A 108 10.51 2.71 7.16
CA PHE A 108 10.22 2.95 5.79
C PHE A 108 11.30 3.85 5.22
N PRO A 109 11.62 3.69 3.94
CA PRO A 109 12.37 4.72 3.25
C PRO A 109 11.58 6.02 3.39
N GLY A 110 12.17 7.03 3.89
CA GLY A 110 11.46 8.27 4.08
C GLY A 110 10.68 8.38 5.37
N GLU A 111 11.06 7.64 6.34
CA GLU A 111 10.67 7.76 7.72
C GLU A 111 9.55 8.72 8.13
N PHE A 112 8.62 8.29 8.94
CA PHE A 112 7.57 9.13 9.50
C PHE A 112 7.99 9.79 10.79
#